data_01801629e2e10cc5326967b4672f559b
#
_entry.id   01801629e2e10cc5326967b4672f559b
#
_cell.length_a   1.000
_cell.length_b   1.000
_cell.length_c   1.000
_cell.angle_alpha   90.00
_cell.angle_beta   90.00
_cell.angle_gamma   90.00
#
_symmetry.space_group_name_H-M   'P 1'
#
loop_
_entity.id
_entity.type
_entity.pdbx_description
1 polymer ?
#
loop_
_entity_poly.entity_id
_entity_poly.type
_entity_poly.pdbx_seq_one_letter_code
_entity_poly.pdbx_strand_id
1 'polypeptide(L)' 'MKVGDLVQHFLTDQIGIVLAIKPPTPRTFASIHVLWTTQGESLFGPGTKEWSDERSLEVLNESR' A
#
# COMPACT_ATOMS: atom_id res chain seq x y z
N MET A 1 -7.70 4.40 -5.65
CA MET A 1 -6.76 4.47 -4.51
C MET A 1 -6.24 5.89 -4.38
N LYS A 2 -6.19 6.38 -3.18
CA LYS A 2 -5.74 7.75 -2.94
C LYS A 2 -5.07 7.84 -1.58
N VAL A 3 -4.38 8.94 -1.36
CA VAL A 3 -3.70 9.18 -0.09
C VAL A 3 -4.70 9.14 1.05
N GLY A 4 -4.35 8.40 2.11
CA GLY A 4 -5.22 8.20 3.25
C GLY A 4 -6.04 6.94 3.22
N ASP A 5 -6.08 6.26 2.09
CA ASP A 5 -6.82 5.00 2.01
C ASP A 5 -6.12 3.90 2.79
N LEU A 6 -6.92 2.99 3.35
CA LEU A 6 -6.39 1.78 3.94
C LEU A 6 -6.24 0.73 2.84
N VAL A 7 -5.09 0.08 2.82
CA VAL A 7 -4.80 -0.94 1.83
C VAL A 7 -4.25 -2.18 2.50
N GLN A 8 -4.40 -3.30 1.83
CA GLN A 8 -3.89 -4.58 2.30
C GLN A 8 -3.02 -5.19 1.22
N HIS A 9 -1.86 -5.69 1.61
CA HIS A 9 -0.97 -6.37 0.69
C HIS A 9 -1.46 -7.79 0.49
N PHE A 10 -1.63 -8.20 -0.77
CA PHE A 10 -2.29 -9.48 -1.03
C PHE A 10 -1.43 -10.69 -0.63
N LEU A 11 -0.13 -10.53 -0.56
CA LEU A 11 0.75 -11.65 -0.19
C LEU A 11 0.93 -11.78 1.32
N THR A 12 0.95 -10.67 2.04
CA THR A 12 1.31 -10.69 3.45
C THR A 12 0.15 -10.38 4.38
N ASP A 13 -0.97 -9.94 3.81
CA ASP A 13 -2.14 -9.52 4.57
C ASP A 13 -1.88 -8.36 5.52
N GLN A 14 -0.76 -7.69 5.35
CA GLN A 14 -0.48 -6.50 6.14
C GLN A 14 -1.38 -5.35 5.69
N ILE A 15 -1.77 -4.55 6.65
CA ILE A 15 -2.62 -3.40 6.40
C ILE A 15 -1.79 -2.14 6.60
N GLY A 16 -1.96 -1.19 5.70
CA GLY A 16 -1.23 0.05 5.78
C GLY A 16 -2.07 1.22 5.29
N ILE A 17 -1.48 2.40 5.39
CA ILE A 17 -2.12 3.64 4.97
C ILE A 17 -1.32 4.23 3.82
N VAL A 18 -2.02 4.64 2.78
CA VAL A 18 -1.37 5.25 1.62
C VAL A 18 -0.86 6.64 1.99
N LEU A 19 0.44 6.84 1.83
CA LEU A 19 1.08 8.13 2.12
C LEU A 19 1.25 8.97 0.86
N ALA A 20 1.55 8.34 -0.26
CA ALA A 20 1.79 9.05 -1.50
C ALA A 20 1.57 8.10 -2.67
N ILE A 21 1.30 8.66 -3.82
CA ILE A 21 1.08 7.88 -5.04
C ILE A 21 1.93 8.48 -6.14
N LYS A 22 2.71 7.63 -6.78
CA LYS A 22 3.49 8.00 -7.94
C LYS A 22 2.72 7.53 -9.16
N PRO A 23 2.38 8.42 -10.10
CA PRO A 23 1.54 8.02 -11.22
C PRO A 23 2.22 6.98 -12.11
N PRO A 24 1.43 6.19 -12.84
CA PRO A 24 1.99 5.20 -13.73
C PRO A 24 2.69 5.86 -14.91
N THR A 25 3.62 5.11 -15.49
CA THR A 25 4.30 5.52 -16.71
C THR A 25 3.98 4.51 -17.79
N PRO A 26 4.37 4.76 -19.04
CA PRO A 26 4.14 3.77 -20.09
C PRO A 26 4.83 2.43 -19.82
N ARG A 27 5.79 2.40 -18.90
CA ARG A 27 6.54 1.18 -18.62
C ARG A 27 6.23 0.57 -17.26
N THR A 28 5.58 1.32 -16.38
CA THR A 28 5.37 0.85 -15.02
C THR A 28 3.96 1.18 -14.55
N PHE A 29 3.49 0.40 -13.60
CA PHE A 29 2.24 0.71 -12.93
C PHE A 29 2.50 1.78 -11.87
N ALA A 30 1.42 2.33 -11.34
CA ALA A 30 1.55 3.30 -10.27
C ALA A 30 2.26 2.67 -9.07
N SER A 31 3.07 3.47 -8.40
CA SER A 31 3.74 3.05 -7.17
C SER A 31 3.08 3.73 -6.00
N ILE A 32 2.85 2.97 -4.95
CA ILE A 32 2.12 3.44 -3.78
C ILE A 32 3.05 3.41 -2.59
N HIS A 33 3.21 4.56 -1.95
CA HIS A 33 4.01 4.65 -0.74
C HIS A 33 3.09 4.38 0.45
N VAL A 34 3.38 3.32 1.19
CA VAL A 34 2.49 2.82 2.23
C VAL A 34 3.21 2.79 3.55
N LEU A 35 2.53 3.27 4.58
CA LEU A 35 2.97 3.11 5.96
C LEU A 35 2.26 1.89 6.52
N TRP A 36 3.03 0.85 6.80
CA TRP A 36 2.47 -0.39 7.30
C TRP A 36 2.18 -0.26 8.78
N THR A 37 0.95 -0.56 9.16
CA THR A 37 0.47 -0.33 10.52
C THR A 37 0.25 -1.61 11.31
N THR A 38 0.22 -2.75 10.64
CA THR A 38 -0.04 -4.01 11.34
C THR A 38 1.24 -4.81 11.44
N GLN A 39 1.36 -5.54 12.54
CA GLN A 39 2.39 -6.55 12.65
C GLN A 39 1.87 -7.79 11.99
N GLY A 40 2.70 -8.39 11.18
CA GLY A 40 2.36 -9.65 10.57
C GLY A 40 3.62 -10.45 10.47
N GLU A 41 3.50 -11.62 9.91
CA GLU A 41 4.66 -12.43 9.60
C GLU A 41 5.29 -11.94 8.32
N SER A 42 5.36 -10.69 8.15
CA SER A 42 5.70 -10.16 6.86
C SER A 42 7.09 -9.57 6.87
N LEU A 43 7.49 -9.13 5.70
CA LEU A 43 8.76 -8.48 5.50
C LEU A 43 8.83 -7.10 6.14
N PHE A 44 7.67 -6.53 6.49
CA PHE A 44 7.62 -5.16 6.98
C PHE A 44 7.16 -5.13 8.42
N GLY A 45 7.88 -4.44 9.26
CA GLY A 45 7.45 -4.22 10.63
C GLY A 45 6.46 -3.05 10.72
N PRO A 46 5.82 -2.87 11.87
CA PRO A 46 4.93 -1.72 12.05
C PRO A 46 5.73 -0.43 11.96
N GLY A 47 5.13 0.56 11.33
CA GLY A 47 5.77 1.85 11.13
C GLY A 47 6.74 1.90 9.95
N THR A 48 6.90 0.80 9.23
CA THR A 48 7.76 0.75 8.07
C THR A 48 7.07 1.40 6.88
N LYS A 49 7.81 2.19 6.13
CA LYS A 49 7.31 2.82 4.91
C LYS A 49 7.94 2.15 3.72
N GLU A 50 7.13 1.71 2.79
CA GLU A 50 7.62 1.02 1.60
C GLU A 50 6.84 1.45 0.37
N TRP A 51 7.51 1.40 -0.77
CA TRP A 51 6.84 1.59 -2.05
C TRP A 51 6.40 0.25 -2.58
N SER A 52 5.15 0.16 -2.97
CA SER A 52 4.58 -1.08 -3.50
C SER A 52 3.89 -0.79 -4.81
N ASP A 53 3.85 -1.81 -5.67
CA ASP A 53 3.11 -1.72 -6.92
C ASP A 53 1.62 -1.70 -6.60
N GLU A 54 0.87 -0.86 -7.31
CA GLU A 54 -0.56 -0.77 -7.05
C GLU A 54 -1.27 -2.11 -7.19
N ARG A 55 -0.74 -3.00 -8.02
CA ARG A 55 -1.35 -4.31 -8.23
C ARG A 55 -1.20 -5.23 -7.03
N SER A 56 -0.28 -4.91 -6.14
CA SER A 56 -0.06 -5.72 -4.96
C SER A 56 -0.95 -5.32 -3.80
N LEU A 57 -1.73 -4.29 -3.96
CA LEU A 57 -2.51 -3.71 -2.87
C LEU A 57 -3.99 -3.76 -3.19
N GLU A 58 -4.77 -3.94 -2.14
CA GLU A 58 -6.22 -3.91 -2.25
C GLU A 58 -6.74 -2.85 -1.31
N VAL A 59 -7.64 -2.00 -1.80
CA VAL A 59 -8.21 -0.95 -0.96
C VAL A 59 -9.25 -1.57 -0.05
N LEU A 60 -9.09 -1.38 1.25
CA LEU A 60 -10.02 -1.92 2.24
C LEU A 60 -11.10 -0.92 2.58
N ASN A 61 -10.78 0.36 2.54
CA ASN A 61 -11.69 1.39 2.96
C ASN A 61 -11.92 2.32 1.80
N GLU A 62 -12.96 2.04 1.03
CA GLU A 62 -13.30 2.91 -0.07
C GLU A 62 -14.08 4.09 0.42
N SER A 63 -13.51 5.25 0.22
CA SER A 63 -14.16 6.47 0.58
C SER A 63 -15.38 6.71 -0.28
N ARG A 64 -16.43 7.19 0.31
CA ARG A 64 -17.66 7.50 -0.38
C ARG A 64 -17.78 8.99 -0.60
#